data_6d6488c942a86fe4af734b9f5e2f5247
#
_entry.id   6d6488c942a86fe4af734b9f5e2f5247
#
_cell.length_a   1.000
_cell.length_b   1.000
_cell.length_c   1.000
_cell.angle_alpha   90.00
_cell.angle_beta   90.00
_cell.angle_gamma   90.00
#
_symmetry.space_group_name_H-M   'P 1'
#
loop_
_entity.id
_entity.type
_entity.pdbx_description
1 polymer ?
#
loop_
_entity_poly.entity_id
_entity_poly.type
_entity_poly.pdbx_seq_one_letter_code
_entity_poly.pdbx_strand_id
1 'polypeptide(L)' 'INELERNNIKLRVAIAMLEEDEKKLIYFKYHKKLTIEAIAEEINLSIRTTYRLRKQIIEKIMKLV' A
#
# COMPACT_ATOMS: atom_id res chain seq x y z
N ILE A 1 -27.39 1.29 -4.84
CA ILE A 1 -25.97 1.17 -4.57
C ILE A 1 -25.27 2.40 -5.09
N ASN A 2 -24.53 3.04 -4.26
CA ASN A 2 -23.85 4.26 -4.64
C ASN A 2 -22.38 4.00 -5.03
N GLU A 3 -21.76 5.01 -5.61
CA GLU A 3 -20.38 4.90 -6.07
C GLU A 3 -19.39 4.65 -4.95
N LEU A 4 -19.70 5.12 -3.74
CA LEU A 4 -18.82 4.91 -2.59
C LEU A 4 -18.66 3.44 -2.25
N GLU A 5 -19.74 2.67 -2.33
CA GLU A 5 -19.66 1.23 -2.08
C GLU A 5 -18.84 0.52 -3.15
N ARG A 6 -19.00 0.90 -4.42
CA ARG A 6 -18.18 0.35 -5.50
C ARG A 6 -16.71 0.63 -5.28
N ASN A 7 -16.38 1.86 -4.93
CA ASN A 7 -15.01 2.27 -4.71
C ASN A 7 -14.40 1.51 -3.53
N ASN A 8 -15.17 1.30 -2.47
CA ASN A 8 -14.72 0.54 -1.31
C ASN A 8 -14.44 -0.92 -1.65
N ILE A 9 -15.30 -1.52 -2.47
CA ILE A 9 -15.09 -2.91 -2.92
C ILE A 9 -13.81 -3.03 -3.74
N LYS A 10 -13.60 -2.12 -4.70
CA LYS A 10 -12.38 -2.11 -5.51
C LYS A 10 -11.14 -1.94 -4.66
N LEU A 11 -11.20 -1.04 -3.69
CA LEU A 11 -10.08 -0.81 -2.79
C LEU A 11 -9.78 -2.04 -1.94
N ARG A 12 -10.79 -2.70 -1.43
CA ARG A 12 -10.62 -3.93 -0.65
C ARG A 12 -9.96 -5.03 -1.47
N VAL A 13 -10.39 -5.20 -2.71
CA VAL A 13 -9.79 -6.19 -3.61
C VAL A 13 -8.33 -5.84 -3.89
N ALA A 14 -8.05 -4.57 -4.14
CA ALA A 14 -6.68 -4.13 -4.36
C ALA A 14 -5.79 -4.45 -3.16
N ILE A 15 -6.26 -4.14 -1.95
CA ILE A 15 -5.50 -4.41 -0.73
C ILE A 15 -5.32 -5.91 -0.53
N ALA A 16 -6.34 -6.71 -0.80
CA ALA A 16 -6.26 -8.17 -0.65
C ALA A 16 -5.25 -8.79 -1.59
N MET A 17 -4.97 -8.17 -2.73
CA MET A 17 -3.98 -8.65 -3.69
C MET A 17 -2.55 -8.25 -3.35
N LEU A 18 -2.37 -7.39 -2.35
CA LEU A 18 -1.04 -6.95 -1.95
C LEU A 18 -0.34 -8.01 -1.11
N GLU A 19 0.99 -8.03 -1.21
CA GLU A 19 1.80 -8.88 -0.36
C GLU A 19 1.84 -8.31 1.06
N GLU A 20 2.29 -9.12 2.01
CA GLU A 20 2.32 -8.73 3.41
C GLU A 20 3.14 -7.46 3.65
N ASP A 21 4.32 -7.36 3.05
CA ASP A 21 5.16 -6.18 3.19
C ASP A 21 4.48 -4.95 2.60
N GLU A 22 3.79 -5.12 1.50
CA GLU A 22 3.04 -4.03 0.87
C GLU A 22 1.91 -3.54 1.77
N LYS A 23 1.20 -4.46 2.41
CA LYS A 23 0.15 -4.11 3.37
C LYS A 23 0.71 -3.34 4.55
N LYS A 24 1.84 -3.77 5.08
CA LYS A 24 2.52 -3.07 6.17
C LYS A 24 2.94 -1.67 5.76
N LEU A 25 3.45 -1.51 4.56
CA LEU A 25 3.85 -0.20 4.06
C LEU A 25 2.66 0.75 4.02
N ILE A 26 1.52 0.30 3.49
CA ILE A 26 0.30 1.10 3.44
C ILE A 26 -0.16 1.46 4.86
N TYR A 27 -0.15 0.49 5.75
CA TYR A 27 -0.55 0.71 7.14
C TYR A 27 0.29 1.81 7.79
N PHE A 28 1.60 1.71 7.70
CA PHE A 28 2.48 2.70 8.31
C PHE A 28 2.38 4.06 7.63
N LYS A 29 2.16 4.07 6.31
CA LYS A 29 2.06 5.32 5.58
C LYS A 29 0.78 6.10 5.91
N TYR A 30 -0.36 5.42 5.97
CA TYR A 30 -1.66 6.06 6.11
C TYR A 30 -2.17 6.12 7.54
N HIS A 31 -1.92 5.10 8.35
CA HIS A 31 -2.35 5.12 9.74
C HIS A 31 -1.36 5.86 10.64
N LYS A 32 -0.10 5.58 10.50
CA LYS A 32 0.93 6.19 11.34
C LYS A 32 1.58 7.39 10.71
N LYS A 33 1.32 7.65 9.45
CA LYS A 33 1.86 8.78 8.69
C LYS A 33 3.38 8.88 8.76
N LEU A 34 4.05 7.73 8.70
CA LEU A 34 5.50 7.69 8.74
C LEU A 34 6.11 8.02 7.37
N THR A 35 7.35 8.49 7.40
CA THR A 35 8.11 8.69 6.17
C THR A 35 8.54 7.34 5.61
N ILE A 36 8.96 7.31 4.35
CA ILE A 36 9.43 6.07 3.72
C ILE A 36 10.66 5.54 4.46
N GLU A 37 11.54 6.41 4.90
CA GLU A 37 12.71 6.00 5.66
C GLU A 37 12.34 5.34 6.99
N ALA A 38 11.38 5.90 7.69
CA ALA A 38 10.89 5.33 8.95
C ALA A 38 10.19 3.98 8.71
N ILE A 39 9.41 3.87 7.64
CA ILE A 39 8.75 2.62 7.28
C ILE A 39 9.78 1.55 6.96
N ALA A 40 10.84 1.89 6.23
CA ALA A 40 11.90 0.95 5.90
C ALA A 40 12.53 0.35 7.16
N GLU A 41 12.73 1.16 8.19
CA GLU A 41 13.25 0.66 9.46
C GLU A 41 12.25 -0.27 10.16
N GLU A 42 10.97 0.07 10.14
CA GLU A 42 9.93 -0.74 10.81
C GLU A 42 9.76 -2.11 10.17
N ILE A 43 9.87 -2.20 8.85
CA ILE A 43 9.68 -3.47 8.15
C ILE A 43 11.01 -4.16 7.84
N ASN A 44 12.13 -3.63 8.33
CA ASN A 44 13.47 -4.20 8.16
C ASN A 44 13.88 -4.37 6.70
N LEU A 45 13.53 -3.41 5.86
CA LEU A 45 13.93 -3.38 4.47
C LEU A 45 14.80 -2.16 4.20
N SER A 46 15.61 -2.22 3.14
CA SER A 46 16.37 -1.06 2.72
C SER A 46 15.43 0.02 2.19
N ILE A 47 15.86 1.27 2.24
CA ILE A 47 15.09 2.39 1.71
C ILE A 47 14.78 2.16 0.23
N ARG A 48 15.76 1.67 -0.52
CA ARG A 48 15.60 1.38 -1.94
C ARG A 48 14.50 0.34 -2.20
N THR A 49 14.48 -0.74 -1.42
CA THR A 49 13.46 -1.77 -1.54
C THR A 49 12.08 -1.22 -1.16
N THR A 50 12.03 -0.38 -0.14
CA THR A 50 10.78 0.24 0.29
C THR A 50 10.19 1.13 -0.79
N TYR A 51 11.01 1.92 -1.49
CA TYR A 51 10.53 2.71 -2.62
C TYR A 51 10.04 1.82 -3.77
N ARG A 52 10.71 0.71 -4.01
CA ARG A 52 10.26 -0.26 -5.01
C ARG A 52 8.89 -0.83 -4.66
N LEU A 53 8.67 -1.20 -3.41
CA LEU A 53 7.38 -1.69 -2.94
C LEU A 53 6.29 -0.63 -3.13
N ARG A 54 6.59 0.62 -2.79
CA ARG A 54 5.65 1.72 -2.97
C ARG A 54 5.23 1.84 -4.43
N LYS A 55 6.19 1.77 -5.34
CA LYS A 55 5.90 1.82 -6.77
C LYS A 55 5.02 0.65 -7.21
N GLN A 56 5.34 -0.56 -6.75
CA GLN A 56 4.54 -1.75 -7.06
C GLN A 56 3.10 -1.62 -6.58
N ILE A 57 2.91 -1.10 -5.37
CA ILE A 57 1.58 -0.88 -4.82
C ILE A 57 0.78 0.06 -5.71
N ILE A 58 1.37 1.19 -6.09
CA ILE A 58 0.71 2.17 -6.94
C ILE A 58 0.33 1.54 -8.27
N GLU A 59 1.21 0.80 -8.89
CA GLU A 59 0.94 0.14 -10.16
C GLU A 59 -0.20 -0.88 -10.06
N LYS A 60 -0.23 -1.66 -8.98
CA LYS A 60 -1.30 -2.64 -8.76
C LYS A 60 -2.65 -1.96 -8.58
N ILE A 61 -2.69 -0.89 -7.81
CA ILE A 61 -3.92 -0.15 -7.58
C ILE A 61 -4.42 0.48 -8.86
N MET A 62 -3.53 1.07 -9.65
CA MET A 62 -3.90 1.70 -10.91
C MET A 62 -4.44 0.71 -11.94
N LYS A 63 -3.96 -0.53 -11.92
CA LYS A 63 -4.48 -1.56 -12.84
C LYS A 63 -5.91 -1.97 -12.49
N LEU A 64 -6.32 -1.85 -11.23
CA LEU A 64 -7.65 -2.23 -10.80
C LEU A 64 -8.66 -1.08 -10.90
N VAL A 65 -8.17 0.12 -11.08
CA VAL A 65 -8.99 1.31 -11.27
C VAL A 65 -8.98 1.72 -12.73
#